data_4e45028f74570be9364959d209016516
#
_entry.id   4e45028f74570be9364959d209016516
#
_cell.length_a   1.000
_cell.length_b   1.000
_cell.length_c   1.000
_cell.angle_alpha   90.00
_cell.angle_beta   90.00
_cell.angle_gamma   90.00
#
_symmetry.space_group_name_H-M   'P 1'
#
loop_
_entity.id
_entity.type
_entity.pdbx_description
1 polymer ?
#
loop_
_entity_poly.entity_id
_entity_poly.type
_entity_poly.pdbx_seq_one_letter_code
_entity_poly.pdbx_strand_id
1 'polypeptide(L)'
;MSMNKDELLAKAKKPAQDAMRLHPFYKGKMETTLKSCVRDINDFAIWYTPGVAEPCKAIAEKPELVYEYTNKANFLAVVSDGTRVL
;
A
#
# COMPACT_ATOMS: atom_id res chain seq x y z
N MET A 1 3.36 10.67 -38.48
CA MET A 1 2.02 11.21 -38.73
C MET A 1 1.51 11.99 -37.55
N SER A 2 1.06 13.19 -37.76
CA SER A 2 0.43 13.98 -36.71
C SER A 2 -1.06 13.60 -36.60
N MET A 3 -1.56 13.52 -35.41
CA MET A 3 -2.99 13.33 -35.18
C MET A 3 -3.71 14.68 -35.28
N ASN A 4 -4.97 14.66 -35.78
CA ASN A 4 -5.77 15.85 -35.76
C ASN A 4 -6.29 16.15 -34.34
N LYS A 5 -6.89 17.30 -34.14
CA LYS A 5 -7.39 17.76 -32.85
C LYS A 5 -8.44 16.79 -32.26
N ASP A 6 -9.33 16.29 -33.08
CA ASP A 6 -10.41 15.39 -32.63
C ASP A 6 -9.86 14.05 -32.18
N GLU A 7 -8.83 13.52 -32.84
CA GLU A 7 -8.17 12.29 -32.45
C GLU A 7 -7.45 12.44 -31.11
N LEU A 8 -6.79 13.59 -30.91
CA LEU A 8 -6.10 13.89 -29.65
C LEU A 8 -7.09 14.01 -28.49
N LEU A 9 -8.23 14.68 -28.71
CA LEU A 9 -9.27 14.81 -27.69
C LEU A 9 -9.90 13.45 -27.35
N ALA A 10 -10.14 12.61 -28.34
CA ALA A 10 -10.64 11.26 -28.11
C ALA A 10 -9.69 10.42 -27.29
N LYS A 11 -8.37 10.50 -27.57
CA LYS A 11 -7.35 9.82 -26.80
C LYS A 11 -7.27 10.32 -25.36
N ALA A 12 -7.44 11.62 -25.16
CA ALA A 12 -7.42 12.21 -23.82
C ALA A 12 -8.66 11.79 -22.99
N LYS A 13 -9.80 11.56 -23.62
CA LYS A 13 -11.05 11.19 -22.94
C LYS A 13 -11.09 9.72 -22.52
N LYS A 14 -10.42 8.84 -23.25
CA LYS A 14 -10.50 7.40 -22.96
C LYS A 14 -10.00 7.04 -21.57
N PRO A 15 -8.84 7.54 -21.11
CA PRO A 15 -8.41 7.26 -19.73
C PRO A 15 -9.41 7.73 -18.67
N ALA A 16 -10.05 8.88 -18.86
CA ALA A 16 -11.05 9.37 -17.93
C ALA A 16 -12.29 8.46 -17.89
N GLN A 17 -12.76 8.00 -19.04
CA GLN A 17 -13.88 7.08 -19.13
C GLN A 17 -13.56 5.74 -18.47
N ASP A 18 -12.37 5.21 -18.72
CA ASP A 18 -11.92 3.95 -18.11
C ASP A 18 -11.78 4.11 -16.59
N ALA A 19 -11.28 5.25 -16.12
CA ALA A 19 -11.16 5.51 -14.68
C ALA A 19 -12.53 5.53 -14.01
N MET A 20 -13.55 6.12 -14.65
CA MET A 20 -14.90 6.17 -14.10
C MET A 20 -15.56 4.78 -14.04
N ARG A 21 -15.08 3.85 -14.83
CA ARG A 21 -15.55 2.46 -14.82
C ARG A 21 -14.77 1.60 -13.83
N LEU A 22 -13.45 1.76 -13.80
CA LEU A 22 -12.56 0.86 -13.05
C LEU A 22 -12.48 1.21 -11.57
N HIS A 23 -12.48 2.49 -11.21
CA HIS A 23 -12.40 2.88 -9.80
C HIS A 23 -13.60 2.37 -8.98
N PRO A 24 -14.83 2.46 -9.46
CA PRO A 24 -15.95 1.85 -8.76
C PRO A 24 -15.91 0.32 -8.73
N PHE A 25 -15.45 -0.28 -9.82
CA PHE A 25 -15.36 -1.75 -9.92
C PHE A 25 -14.44 -2.32 -8.85
N TYR A 26 -13.27 -1.72 -8.68
CA TYR A 26 -12.28 -2.16 -7.70
C TYR A 26 -12.43 -1.49 -6.33
N LYS A 27 -13.35 -0.53 -6.19
CA LYS A 27 -13.53 0.29 -4.97
C LYS A 27 -12.24 1.02 -4.58
N GLY A 28 -11.64 1.64 -5.57
CA GLY A 28 -10.36 2.33 -5.42
C GLY A 28 -9.20 1.52 -5.96
N LYS A 29 -8.03 2.12 -6.00
CA LYS A 29 -6.84 1.54 -6.64
C LYS A 29 -5.78 1.07 -5.66
N MET A 30 -6.03 1.23 -4.37
CA MET A 30 -5.05 0.88 -3.33
C MET A 30 -5.58 -0.26 -2.48
N GLU A 31 -4.68 -1.09 -2.05
CA GLU A 31 -4.98 -2.13 -1.07
C GLU A 31 -3.81 -2.29 -0.12
N THR A 32 -4.05 -2.94 1.00
CA THR A 32 -3.00 -3.32 1.93
C THR A 32 -2.80 -4.82 1.87
N THR A 33 -1.54 -5.23 1.96
CA THR A 33 -1.19 -6.64 1.89
C THR A 33 -0.04 -6.94 2.83
N LEU A 34 0.15 -8.22 3.12
CA LEU A 34 1.24 -8.68 3.95
C LEU A 34 2.49 -8.97 3.11
N LYS A 35 3.67 -8.64 3.64
CA LYS A 35 4.93 -9.12 3.07
C LYS A 35 5.13 -10.60 3.38
N SER A 36 4.63 -11.03 4.53
CA SER A 36 4.75 -12.41 4.99
C SER A 36 3.78 -13.32 4.26
N CYS A 37 4.19 -14.57 4.10
CA CYS A 37 3.33 -15.60 3.55
C CYS A 37 2.74 -16.38 4.72
N VAL A 38 1.42 -16.28 4.91
CA VAL A 38 0.71 -17.01 5.97
C VAL A 38 -0.19 -18.05 5.29
N ARG A 39 0.32 -19.27 5.19
CA ARG A 39 -0.34 -20.36 4.46
C ARG A 39 -1.16 -21.27 5.36
N ASP A 40 -0.68 -21.46 6.59
CA ASP A 40 -1.27 -22.41 7.54
C ASP A 40 -1.00 -21.97 8.98
N ILE A 41 -1.41 -22.82 9.92
CA ILE A 41 -1.26 -22.52 11.35
C ILE A 41 0.22 -22.45 11.77
N ASN A 42 1.13 -23.12 11.08
CA ASN A 42 2.55 -23.05 11.41
C ASN A 42 3.13 -21.68 11.07
N ASP A 43 2.76 -21.14 9.90
CA ASP A 43 3.17 -19.78 9.53
C ASP A 43 2.53 -18.75 10.46
N PHE A 44 1.26 -18.95 10.83
CA PHE A 44 0.56 -18.08 11.78
C PHE A 44 1.26 -18.05 13.12
N ALA A 45 1.77 -19.19 13.58
CA ALA A 45 2.51 -19.27 14.83
C ALA A 45 3.82 -18.46 14.79
N ILE A 46 4.42 -18.29 13.63
CA ILE A 46 5.62 -17.45 13.45
C ILE A 46 5.27 -15.97 13.51
N TRP A 47 4.25 -15.54 12.75
CA TRP A 47 3.93 -14.13 12.56
C TRP A 47 2.99 -13.58 13.62
N TYR A 48 2.31 -14.45 14.36
CA TYR A 48 1.42 -14.08 15.44
C TYR A 48 1.82 -14.82 16.71
N THR A 49 0.97 -15.61 17.29
CA THR A 49 1.20 -16.25 18.59
C THR A 49 1.66 -17.70 18.39
N PRO A 50 2.73 -18.16 19.02
CA PRO A 50 3.54 -17.50 20.03
C PRO A 50 4.77 -16.75 19.51
N GLY A 51 5.11 -16.88 18.25
CA GLY A 51 6.38 -16.41 17.70
C GLY A 51 6.61 -14.91 17.83
N VAL A 52 5.57 -14.09 17.68
CA VAL A 52 5.67 -12.63 17.72
C VAL A 52 6.18 -12.08 19.06
N ALA A 53 6.09 -12.86 20.12
CA ALA A 53 6.61 -12.45 21.42
C ALA A 53 8.14 -12.26 21.43
N GLU A 54 8.87 -13.01 20.62
CA GLU A 54 10.32 -12.93 20.58
C GLU A 54 10.85 -11.62 19.99
N PRO A 55 10.39 -11.16 18.81
CA PRO A 55 10.74 -9.80 18.36
C PRO A 55 10.36 -8.70 19.34
N CYS A 56 9.21 -8.84 20.03
CA CYS A 56 8.80 -7.86 21.03
C CYS A 56 9.78 -7.79 22.19
N LYS A 57 10.22 -8.94 22.70
CA LYS A 57 11.23 -9.01 23.76
C LYS A 57 12.56 -8.41 23.32
N ALA A 58 12.98 -8.73 22.10
CA ALA A 58 14.23 -8.20 21.55
C ALA A 58 14.21 -6.69 21.46
N ILE A 59 13.10 -6.11 20.99
CA ILE A 59 12.93 -4.65 20.88
C ILE A 59 12.92 -4.02 22.28
N ALA A 60 12.28 -4.66 23.26
CA ALA A 60 12.23 -4.15 24.63
C ALA A 60 13.63 -4.09 25.26
N GLU A 61 14.47 -5.09 24.99
CA GLU A 61 15.85 -5.13 25.49
C GLU A 61 16.76 -4.16 24.77
N LYS A 62 16.59 -4.01 23.45
CA LYS A 62 17.42 -3.17 22.59
C LYS A 62 16.52 -2.39 21.63
N PRO A 63 16.06 -1.18 22.03
CA PRO A 63 15.04 -0.44 21.29
C PRO A 63 15.34 -0.17 19.82
N GLU A 64 16.61 -0.04 19.43
CA GLU A 64 16.99 0.20 18.04
C GLU A 64 16.64 -0.97 17.11
N LEU A 65 16.37 -2.17 17.64
CA LEU A 65 15.92 -3.32 16.85
C LEU A 65 14.53 -3.13 16.27
N VAL A 66 13.80 -2.09 16.69
CA VAL A 66 12.51 -1.75 16.07
C VAL A 66 12.65 -1.50 14.57
N TYR A 67 13.78 -0.98 14.13
CA TYR A 67 14.03 -0.72 12.71
C TYR A 67 14.31 -1.99 11.91
N GLU A 68 14.71 -3.05 12.56
CA GLU A 68 15.00 -4.34 11.95
C GLU A 68 13.75 -5.25 11.93
N TYR A 69 12.98 -5.24 13.01
CA TYR A 69 11.87 -6.16 13.19
C TYR A 69 10.50 -5.60 12.82
N THR A 70 10.42 -4.32 12.45
CA THR A 70 9.14 -3.69 12.09
C THR A 70 9.29 -2.83 10.85
N ASN A 71 8.18 -2.26 10.40
CA ASN A 71 8.16 -1.31 9.29
C ASN A 71 8.56 0.11 9.68
N LYS A 72 8.94 0.35 10.93
CA LYS A 72 9.41 1.68 11.32
C LYS A 72 10.61 2.06 10.46
N ALA A 73 10.62 3.28 9.94
CA ALA A 73 11.54 3.81 8.95
C ALA A 73 11.19 3.47 7.48
N ASN A 74 10.26 2.54 7.22
CA ASN A 74 9.82 2.20 5.87
C ASN A 74 8.43 2.75 5.53
N PHE A 75 7.77 3.37 6.51
CA PHE A 75 6.48 4.02 6.30
C PHE A 75 6.63 5.51 6.44
N LEU A 76 5.90 6.21 5.62
CA LEU A 76 5.78 7.66 5.65
C LEU A 76 4.31 8.01 5.59
N ALA A 77 3.87 8.91 6.46
CA ALA A 77 2.51 9.41 6.42
C ALA A 77 2.48 10.79 5.75
N VAL A 78 1.54 10.97 4.84
CA VAL A 78 1.23 12.27 4.27
C VAL A 78 -0.17 12.63 4.74
N VAL A 79 -0.27 13.72 5.51
CA VAL A 79 -1.54 14.17 6.09
C VAL A 79 -1.89 15.50 5.47
N SER A 80 -3.09 15.57 4.88
CA SER A 80 -3.54 16.77 4.20
C SER A 80 -5.06 16.90 4.32
N ASP A 81 -5.56 18.11 4.48
CA ASP A 81 -6.98 18.39 4.38
C ASP A 81 -7.42 18.76 2.96
N GLY A 82 -6.49 18.76 2.01
CA GLY A 82 -6.77 19.03 0.61
C GLY A 82 -6.95 20.50 0.25
N THR A 83 -6.70 21.44 1.17
CA THR A 83 -6.99 22.86 0.95
C THR A 83 -6.09 23.53 -0.09
N ARG A 84 -4.97 22.90 -0.45
CA ARG A 84 -4.00 23.44 -1.40
C ARG A 84 -3.81 22.54 -2.61
N VAL A 85 -4.79 21.72 -2.91
CA VAL A 85 -4.78 20.85 -4.09
C VAL A 85 -5.24 21.67 -5.30
N LEU A 86 -4.49 21.57 -6.38
CA LEU A 86 -4.81 22.23 -7.64
C LEU A 86 -5.79 21.44 -8.48
#